data_a0218b6eb4694081cebc3eb20235fd03
#
_entry.id   a0218b6eb4694081cebc3eb20235fd03
#
_cell.length_a   1.000
_cell.length_b   1.000
_cell.length_c   1.000
_cell.angle_alpha   90.00
_cell.angle_beta   90.00
_cell.angle_gamma   90.00
#
_symmetry.space_group_name_H-M   'P 1'
#
loop_
_entity.id
_entity.type
_entity.pdbx_description
1 polymer ?
#
loop_
_entity_poly.entity_id
_entity_poly.type
_entity_poly.pdbx_seq_one_letter_code
_entity_poly.pdbx_strand_id
1 'polypeptide(L)'
;LLTFLSITTVFAVIGLAIFSLLYPFHLLNIDYKNKVMSLMIASGVSRVKYYFVKIGTTILTQLIALFLVFFVTFFIFNQETVFSLFRSLDLLVHSADIFMGLLSYILGLVAMMVTMALAVIITRGRTSGLFVYIAFNFTSRILQTVLMSLFFLFLAQVGTSDFSSTFVSNNSLFSIGYHIIEILVFGLIGIFYLRKQDL
;
A
#
# COMPACT_ATOMS: atom_id res chain seq x y z
N LEU A 1 -13.98 -4.65 30.87
CA LEU A 1 -12.64 -4.78 30.27
C LEU A 1 -12.71 -5.06 28.77
N LEU A 2 -13.46 -6.07 28.33
CA LEU A 2 -13.61 -6.46 26.92
C LEU A 2 -14.19 -5.35 26.04
N THR A 3 -15.18 -4.62 26.52
CA THR A 3 -15.78 -3.48 25.80
C THR A 3 -14.79 -2.32 25.64
N PHE A 4 -13.98 -2.05 26.66
CA PHE A 4 -12.92 -1.02 26.57
C PHE A 4 -11.85 -1.41 25.57
N LEU A 5 -11.40 -2.67 25.56
CA LEU A 5 -10.43 -3.19 24.60
C LEU A 5 -10.97 -3.12 23.16
N SER A 6 -12.22 -3.47 22.93
CA SER A 6 -12.80 -3.38 21.59
C SER A 6 -12.91 -1.94 21.08
N ILE A 7 -13.27 -1.00 21.94
CA ILE A 7 -13.33 0.42 21.59
C ILE A 7 -11.93 0.97 21.27
N THR A 8 -10.92 0.67 22.09
CA THR A 8 -9.55 1.14 21.85
C THR A 8 -8.95 0.57 20.59
N THR A 9 -9.21 -0.70 20.26
CA THR A 9 -8.76 -1.30 18.98
C THR A 9 -9.42 -0.65 17.76
N VAL A 10 -10.70 -0.32 17.81
CA VAL A 10 -11.38 0.39 16.72
C VAL A 10 -10.75 1.77 16.50
N PHE A 11 -10.53 2.56 17.56
CA PHE A 11 -9.87 3.86 17.44
C PHE A 11 -8.44 3.75 16.93
N ALA A 12 -7.69 2.75 17.35
CA ALA A 12 -6.32 2.50 16.85
C ALA A 12 -6.32 2.18 15.35
N VAL A 13 -7.24 1.34 14.88
CA VAL A 13 -7.37 1.01 13.45
C VAL A 13 -7.74 2.23 12.62
N ILE A 14 -8.71 3.04 13.07
CA ILE A 14 -9.09 4.28 12.39
C ILE A 14 -7.92 5.26 12.38
N GLY A 15 -7.24 5.44 13.49
CA GLY A 15 -6.05 6.30 13.60
C GLY A 15 -4.93 5.86 12.64
N LEU A 16 -4.66 4.56 12.56
CA LEU A 16 -3.71 3.98 11.62
C LEU A 16 -4.11 4.19 10.16
N ALA A 17 -5.39 4.05 9.83
CA ALA A 17 -5.88 4.28 8.47
C ALA A 17 -5.71 5.76 8.06
N ILE A 18 -6.07 6.69 8.94
CA ILE A 18 -5.88 8.14 8.72
C ILE A 18 -4.38 8.48 8.61
N PHE A 19 -3.56 7.94 9.49
CA PHE A 19 -2.12 8.14 9.45
C PHE A 19 -1.51 7.60 8.15
N SER A 20 -1.89 6.39 7.74
CA SER A 20 -1.40 5.77 6.50
C SER A 20 -1.79 6.56 5.24
N LEU A 21 -2.86 7.36 5.32
CA LEU A 21 -3.28 8.23 4.23
C LEU A 21 -2.57 9.58 4.27
N LEU A 22 -2.60 10.27 5.41
CA LEU A 22 -2.15 11.65 5.50
C LEU A 22 -0.63 11.79 5.55
N TYR A 23 0.07 10.87 6.22
CA TYR A 23 1.51 10.95 6.39
C TYR A 23 2.30 10.82 5.08
N PRO A 24 2.08 9.80 4.24
CA PRO A 24 2.76 9.71 2.95
C PRO A 24 2.38 10.85 2.01
N PHE A 25 1.11 11.27 2.02
CA PHE A 25 0.66 12.42 1.24
C PHE A 25 1.43 13.68 1.64
N HIS A 26 1.58 13.93 2.93
CA HIS A 26 2.33 15.08 3.42
C HIS A 26 3.80 15.01 3.01
N LEU A 27 4.45 13.86 3.17
CA LEU A 27 5.85 13.66 2.78
C LEU A 27 6.10 13.89 1.29
N LEU A 28 5.18 13.42 0.44
CA LEU A 28 5.28 13.61 -1.00
C LEU A 28 5.00 15.08 -1.40
N ASN A 29 4.07 15.73 -0.71
CA ASN A 29 3.62 17.08 -1.03
C ASN A 29 4.60 18.17 -0.58
N ILE A 30 5.32 17.96 0.52
CA ILE A 30 6.23 18.96 1.10
C ILE A 30 7.33 19.40 0.12
N ASP A 31 7.78 18.49 -0.73
CA ASP A 31 8.83 18.78 -1.71
C ASP A 31 8.36 19.72 -2.82
N TYR A 32 7.11 19.58 -3.24
CA TYR A 32 6.51 20.52 -4.19
C TYR A 32 6.31 21.89 -3.53
N LYS A 33 5.79 21.91 -2.31
CA LYS A 33 5.52 23.15 -1.57
C LYS A 33 6.79 23.95 -1.29
N ASN A 34 7.88 23.26 -0.94
CA ASN A 34 9.17 23.87 -0.62
C ASN A 34 10.11 23.98 -1.83
N LYS A 35 9.64 23.68 -3.04
CA LYS A 35 10.43 23.69 -4.29
C LYS A 35 11.71 22.82 -4.24
N VAL A 36 11.75 21.83 -3.33
CA VAL A 36 12.90 20.94 -3.16
C VAL A 36 13.19 20.18 -4.45
N MET A 37 12.12 19.74 -5.13
CA MET A 37 12.24 19.02 -6.40
C MET A 37 12.95 19.86 -7.48
N SER A 38 12.60 21.13 -7.65
CA SER A 38 13.25 22.01 -8.63
C SER A 38 14.70 22.29 -8.29
N LEU A 39 15.03 22.45 -7.01
CA LEU A 39 16.42 22.60 -6.53
C LEU A 39 17.25 21.35 -6.77
N MET A 40 16.72 20.16 -6.52
CA MET A 40 17.40 18.89 -6.77
C MET A 40 17.69 18.66 -8.25
N ILE A 41 16.74 19.04 -9.13
CA ILE A 41 16.94 18.94 -10.57
C ILE A 41 17.95 19.97 -11.05
N ALA A 42 17.91 21.19 -10.52
CA ALA A 42 18.92 22.23 -10.83
C ALA A 42 20.33 21.81 -10.40
N SER A 43 20.48 20.99 -9.35
CA SER A 43 21.76 20.42 -8.92
C SER A 43 22.23 19.20 -9.73
N GLY A 44 21.52 18.84 -10.81
CA GLY A 44 21.92 17.77 -11.74
C GLY A 44 21.32 16.39 -11.42
N VAL A 45 20.42 16.27 -10.44
CA VAL A 45 19.72 15.01 -10.16
C VAL A 45 18.68 14.74 -11.24
N SER A 46 18.72 13.56 -11.87
CA SER A 46 17.68 13.21 -12.86
C SER A 46 16.30 13.04 -12.20
N ARG A 47 15.26 13.50 -12.89
CA ARG A 47 13.86 13.44 -12.41
C ARG A 47 13.42 12.03 -12.07
N VAL A 48 13.86 11.04 -12.85
CA VAL A 48 13.55 9.63 -12.62
C VAL A 48 14.22 9.12 -11.35
N LYS A 49 15.50 9.46 -11.13
CA LYS A 49 16.22 9.10 -9.91
C LYS A 49 15.54 9.71 -8.68
N TYR A 50 15.17 10.99 -8.76
CA TYR A 50 14.41 11.66 -7.69
C TYR A 50 13.11 10.91 -7.37
N TYR A 51 12.34 10.54 -8.40
CA TYR A 51 11.07 9.83 -8.25
C TYR A 51 11.23 8.52 -7.48
N PHE A 52 12.16 7.66 -7.90
CA PHE A 52 12.39 6.38 -7.22
C PHE A 52 12.90 6.53 -5.79
N VAL A 53 13.83 7.45 -5.57
CA VAL A 53 14.34 7.72 -4.21
C VAL A 53 13.22 8.23 -3.31
N LYS A 54 12.38 9.15 -3.82
CA LYS A 54 11.29 9.71 -3.02
C LYS A 54 10.23 8.67 -2.68
N ILE A 55 9.80 7.86 -3.65
CA ILE A 55 8.86 6.77 -3.38
C ILE A 55 9.48 5.76 -2.41
N GLY A 56 10.72 5.34 -2.65
CA GLY A 56 11.41 4.38 -1.78
C GLY A 56 11.53 4.87 -0.34
N THR A 57 11.93 6.13 -0.14
CA THR A 57 11.99 6.71 1.22
C THR A 57 10.61 6.82 1.87
N THR A 58 9.58 7.18 1.11
CA THR A 58 8.21 7.24 1.64
C THR A 58 7.69 5.87 2.04
N ILE A 59 7.93 4.83 1.23
CA ILE A 59 7.58 3.45 1.57
C ILE A 59 8.32 3.01 2.83
N LEU A 60 9.62 3.23 2.90
CA LEU A 60 10.43 2.83 4.04
C LEU A 60 9.99 3.52 5.33
N THR A 61 9.79 4.83 5.30
CA THR A 61 9.32 5.58 6.48
C THR A 61 7.92 5.15 6.90
N GLN A 62 7.03 4.87 5.96
CA GLN A 62 5.69 4.37 6.26
C GLN A 62 5.73 2.97 6.90
N LEU A 63 6.54 2.06 6.39
CA LEU A 63 6.71 0.73 6.95
C LEU A 63 7.28 0.79 8.38
N ILE A 64 8.30 1.61 8.61
CA ILE A 64 8.87 1.82 9.95
C ILE A 64 7.82 2.41 10.91
N ALA A 65 7.07 3.42 10.46
CA ALA A 65 6.05 4.04 11.28
C ALA A 65 4.91 3.08 11.63
N LEU A 66 4.42 2.31 10.65
CA LEU A 66 3.41 1.27 10.89
C LEU A 66 3.92 0.19 11.83
N PHE A 67 5.16 -0.27 11.63
CA PHE A 67 5.78 -1.26 12.50
C PHE A 67 5.88 -0.75 13.95
N LEU A 68 6.35 0.48 14.15
CA LEU A 68 6.46 1.07 15.48
C LEU A 68 5.10 1.20 16.17
N VAL A 69 4.10 1.76 15.48
CA VAL A 69 2.75 1.92 16.04
C VAL A 69 2.14 0.56 16.36
N PHE A 70 2.23 -0.40 15.45
CA PHE A 70 1.69 -1.73 15.66
C PHE A 70 2.41 -2.47 16.80
N PHE A 71 3.75 -2.46 16.78
CA PHE A 71 4.58 -3.16 17.77
C PHE A 71 4.40 -2.57 19.17
N VAL A 72 4.44 -1.24 19.31
CA VAL A 72 4.28 -0.57 20.61
C VAL A 72 2.88 -0.83 21.18
N THR A 73 1.83 -0.64 20.36
CA THR A 73 0.46 -0.88 20.80
C THR A 73 0.25 -2.33 21.23
N PHE A 74 0.74 -3.27 20.41
CA PHE A 74 0.57 -4.69 20.66
C PHE A 74 1.37 -5.15 21.88
N PHE A 75 2.60 -4.65 22.06
CA PHE A 75 3.47 -5.00 23.17
C PHE A 75 2.92 -4.46 24.51
N ILE A 76 2.36 -3.25 24.52
CA ILE A 76 1.79 -2.66 25.76
C ILE A 76 0.52 -3.40 26.18
N PHE A 77 -0.36 -3.75 25.24
CA PHE A 77 -1.67 -4.27 25.56
C PHE A 77 -1.77 -5.80 25.62
N ASN A 78 -0.83 -6.55 25.01
CA ASN A 78 -0.92 -8.00 24.86
C ASN A 78 0.43 -8.72 24.97
N GLN A 79 1.19 -8.47 26.06
CA GLN A 79 2.52 -9.09 26.24
C GLN A 79 2.50 -10.61 26.13
N GLU A 80 1.55 -11.30 26.78
CA GLU A 80 1.43 -12.76 26.74
C GLU A 80 1.09 -13.29 25.34
N THR A 81 0.21 -12.58 24.63
CA THR A 81 -0.19 -12.94 23.26
C THR A 81 0.95 -12.70 22.26
N VAL A 82 1.77 -11.64 22.47
CA VAL A 82 2.98 -11.41 21.68
C VAL A 82 3.96 -12.55 21.80
N PHE A 83 4.26 -12.99 23.02
CA PHE A 83 5.19 -14.10 23.24
C PHE A 83 4.65 -15.42 22.68
N SER A 84 3.34 -15.67 22.77
CA SER A 84 2.73 -16.86 22.17
C SER A 84 2.75 -16.81 20.64
N LEU A 85 2.55 -15.63 20.03
CA LEU A 85 2.67 -15.42 18.58
C LEU A 85 4.12 -15.60 18.09
N PHE A 86 5.11 -15.12 18.82
CA PHE A 86 6.51 -15.37 18.47
C PHE A 86 6.87 -16.85 18.54
N ARG A 87 6.27 -17.61 19.48
CA ARG A 87 6.41 -19.06 19.54
C ARG A 87 5.71 -19.78 18.38
N SER A 88 4.63 -19.23 17.85
CA SER A 88 3.88 -19.79 16.73
C SER A 88 4.36 -19.27 15.36
N LEU A 89 5.28 -18.30 15.31
CA LEU A 89 5.84 -17.77 14.08
C LEU A 89 6.53 -18.84 13.22
N ASP A 90 7.12 -19.87 13.85
CA ASP A 90 7.66 -21.02 13.14
C ASP A 90 6.59 -21.79 12.36
N LEU A 91 5.38 -21.87 12.89
CA LEU A 91 4.22 -22.46 12.21
C LEU A 91 3.65 -21.53 11.12
N LEU A 92 3.74 -20.22 11.31
CA LEU A 92 3.23 -19.22 10.38
C LEU A 92 4.12 -19.09 9.14
N VAL A 93 5.43 -19.17 9.30
CA VAL A 93 6.39 -19.08 8.19
C VAL A 93 6.32 -20.31 7.28
N HIS A 94 5.86 -21.47 7.81
CA HIS A 94 5.72 -22.70 7.01
C HIS A 94 4.40 -22.82 6.25
N SER A 95 3.43 -21.92 6.45
CA SER A 95 2.21 -21.92 5.65
C SER A 95 2.37 -20.97 4.44
N ALA A 96 2.42 -21.55 3.24
CA ALA A 96 2.53 -20.82 1.97
C ALA A 96 1.43 -19.75 1.82
N ASP A 97 0.25 -20.00 2.37
CA ASP A 97 -0.90 -19.09 2.28
C ASP A 97 -0.70 -17.80 3.09
N ILE A 98 -0.06 -17.88 4.25
CA ILE A 98 0.24 -16.70 5.08
C ILE A 98 1.32 -15.86 4.42
N PHE A 99 2.35 -16.51 3.87
CA PHE A 99 3.40 -15.81 3.12
C PHE A 99 2.83 -15.06 1.90
N MET A 100 1.97 -15.72 1.13
CA MET A 100 1.29 -15.10 -0.02
C MET A 100 0.38 -13.95 0.39
N GLY A 101 -0.35 -14.09 1.51
CA GLY A 101 -1.17 -13.02 2.09
C GLY A 101 -0.33 -11.80 2.52
N LEU A 102 0.78 -12.03 3.20
CA LEU A 102 1.73 -10.99 3.60
C LEU A 102 2.36 -10.29 2.39
N LEU A 103 2.78 -11.04 1.38
CA LEU A 103 3.33 -10.49 0.15
C LEU A 103 2.31 -9.63 -0.59
N SER A 104 1.06 -10.10 -0.71
CA SER A 104 -0.04 -9.34 -1.28
C SER A 104 -0.28 -8.02 -0.54
N TYR A 105 -0.26 -8.05 0.78
CA TYR A 105 -0.44 -6.84 1.62
C TYR A 105 0.69 -5.83 1.41
N ILE A 106 1.95 -6.28 1.42
CA ILE A 106 3.11 -5.41 1.19
C ILE A 106 3.05 -4.79 -0.21
N LEU A 107 2.74 -5.57 -1.25
CA LEU A 107 2.58 -5.06 -2.61
C LEU A 107 1.42 -4.07 -2.71
N GLY A 108 0.32 -4.31 -1.99
CA GLY A 108 -0.80 -3.38 -1.89
C GLY A 108 -0.40 -2.04 -1.27
N LEU A 109 0.43 -2.04 -0.23
CA LEU A 109 1.00 -0.81 0.34
C LEU A 109 1.90 -0.08 -0.67
N VAL A 110 2.76 -0.79 -1.39
CA VAL A 110 3.61 -0.18 -2.43
C VAL A 110 2.75 0.42 -3.55
N ALA A 111 1.73 -0.29 -4.03
CA ALA A 111 0.80 0.20 -5.03
C ALA A 111 0.09 1.49 -4.56
N MET A 112 -0.38 1.51 -3.33
CA MET A 112 -0.96 2.69 -2.69
C MET A 112 0.00 3.89 -2.70
N MET A 113 1.28 3.68 -2.39
CA MET A 113 2.28 4.77 -2.38
C MET A 113 2.57 5.29 -3.79
N VAL A 114 2.65 4.39 -4.78
CA VAL A 114 2.88 4.78 -6.18
C VAL A 114 1.69 5.56 -6.74
N THR A 115 0.45 5.15 -6.47
CA THR A 115 -0.75 5.89 -6.88
C THR A 115 -0.86 7.25 -6.20
N MET A 116 -0.47 7.35 -4.93
CA MET A 116 -0.42 8.60 -4.20
C MET A 116 0.65 9.54 -4.77
N ALA A 117 1.84 9.03 -5.09
CA ALA A 117 2.89 9.80 -5.73
C ALA A 117 2.43 10.35 -7.09
N LEU A 118 1.76 9.53 -7.89
CA LEU A 118 1.16 9.96 -9.15
C LEU A 118 0.15 11.09 -8.94
N ALA A 119 -0.75 10.97 -7.98
CA ALA A 119 -1.75 11.99 -7.67
C ALA A 119 -1.11 13.33 -7.27
N VAL A 120 -0.05 13.29 -6.43
CA VAL A 120 0.72 14.47 -6.02
C VAL A 120 1.43 15.12 -7.22
N ILE A 121 2.02 14.32 -8.11
CA ILE A 121 2.69 14.81 -9.32
C ILE A 121 1.69 15.50 -10.26
N ILE A 122 0.54 14.87 -10.54
CA ILE A 122 -0.50 15.44 -11.42
C ILE A 122 -1.00 16.78 -10.88
N THR A 123 -1.22 16.87 -9.57
CA THR A 123 -1.76 18.06 -8.92
C THR A 123 -0.69 19.08 -8.52
N ARG A 124 0.58 18.80 -8.82
CA ARG A 124 1.73 19.66 -8.46
C ARG A 124 1.75 20.03 -6.97
N GLY A 125 1.45 19.07 -6.11
CA GLY A 125 1.46 19.25 -4.66
C GLY A 125 0.30 20.08 -4.10
N ARG A 126 -0.81 20.25 -4.83
CA ARG A 126 -2.01 20.88 -4.30
C ARG A 126 -2.78 19.93 -3.39
N THR A 127 -3.54 20.47 -2.46
CA THR A 127 -4.41 19.68 -1.56
C THR A 127 -5.44 18.84 -2.31
N SER A 128 -5.85 19.24 -3.52
CA SER A 128 -6.67 18.45 -4.42
C SER A 128 -6.05 17.09 -4.79
N GLY A 129 -4.75 16.91 -4.61
CA GLY A 129 -4.06 15.63 -4.82
C GLY A 129 -4.62 14.49 -3.97
N LEU A 130 -5.11 14.80 -2.77
CA LEU A 130 -5.76 13.81 -1.92
C LEU A 130 -7.06 13.27 -2.56
N PHE A 131 -7.87 14.15 -3.14
CA PHE A 131 -9.11 13.75 -3.83
C PHE A 131 -8.81 12.94 -5.09
N VAL A 132 -7.79 13.33 -5.86
CA VAL A 132 -7.34 12.57 -7.03
C VAL A 132 -6.83 11.19 -6.63
N TYR A 133 -6.06 11.10 -5.54
CA TYR A 133 -5.62 9.82 -5.00
C TYR A 133 -6.81 8.94 -4.59
N ILE A 134 -7.78 9.48 -3.84
CA ILE A 134 -8.97 8.73 -3.41
C ILE A 134 -9.74 8.22 -4.64
N ALA A 135 -9.92 9.05 -5.66
CA ALA A 135 -10.60 8.66 -6.90
C ALA A 135 -9.85 7.51 -7.61
N PHE A 136 -8.52 7.61 -7.75
CA PHE A 136 -7.72 6.54 -8.36
C PHE A 136 -7.78 5.25 -7.55
N ASN A 137 -7.63 5.34 -6.23
CA ASN A 137 -7.68 4.17 -5.36
C ASN A 137 -9.06 3.50 -5.43
N PHE A 138 -10.14 4.28 -5.38
CA PHE A 138 -11.50 3.75 -5.48
C PHE A 138 -11.74 3.06 -6.83
N THR A 139 -11.35 3.69 -7.94
CA THR A 139 -11.47 3.13 -9.29
C THR A 139 -10.65 1.84 -9.42
N SER A 140 -9.42 1.83 -8.91
CA SER A 140 -8.55 0.65 -8.90
C SER A 140 -9.18 -0.51 -8.11
N ARG A 141 -9.76 -0.25 -6.94
CA ARG A 141 -10.43 -1.29 -6.13
C ARG A 141 -11.69 -1.85 -6.80
N ILE A 142 -12.49 -1.01 -7.43
CA ILE A 142 -13.63 -1.49 -8.23
C ILE A 142 -13.14 -2.38 -9.36
N LEU A 143 -12.14 -1.93 -10.11
CA LEU A 143 -11.57 -2.70 -11.22
C LEU A 143 -11.00 -4.05 -10.74
N GLN A 144 -10.27 -4.06 -9.63
CA GLN A 144 -9.77 -5.28 -9.00
C GLN A 144 -10.91 -6.25 -8.67
N THR A 145 -11.99 -5.77 -8.06
CA THR A 145 -13.14 -6.59 -7.69
C THR A 145 -13.85 -7.18 -8.92
N VAL A 146 -14.04 -6.38 -9.96
CA VAL A 146 -14.68 -6.83 -11.21
C VAL A 146 -13.81 -7.87 -11.90
N LEU A 147 -12.51 -7.61 -12.07
CA LEU A 147 -11.59 -8.56 -12.70
C LEU A 147 -11.48 -9.87 -11.92
N MET A 148 -11.45 -9.77 -10.58
CA MET A 148 -11.45 -10.93 -9.70
C MET A 148 -12.72 -11.76 -9.86
N SER A 149 -13.89 -11.12 -9.92
CA SER A 149 -15.17 -11.81 -10.14
C SER A 149 -15.21 -12.52 -11.49
N LEU A 150 -14.71 -11.88 -12.55
CA LEU A 150 -14.59 -12.50 -13.88
C LEU A 150 -13.62 -13.68 -13.88
N PHE A 151 -12.49 -13.54 -13.19
CA PHE A 151 -11.50 -14.62 -13.06
C PHE A 151 -12.10 -15.85 -12.36
N PHE A 152 -12.85 -15.65 -11.28
CA PHE A 152 -13.51 -16.75 -10.58
C PHE A 152 -14.65 -17.38 -11.38
N LEU A 153 -15.40 -16.59 -12.14
CA LEU A 153 -16.40 -17.13 -13.07
C LEU A 153 -15.74 -18.02 -14.14
N PHE A 154 -14.60 -17.61 -14.67
CA PHE A 154 -13.83 -18.40 -15.61
C PHE A 154 -13.33 -19.71 -14.98
N LEU A 155 -12.76 -19.66 -13.78
CA LEU A 155 -12.32 -20.87 -13.05
C LEU A 155 -13.47 -21.83 -12.76
N ALA A 156 -14.65 -21.32 -12.40
CA ALA A 156 -15.83 -22.13 -12.16
C ALA A 156 -16.29 -22.88 -13.42
N GLN A 157 -16.11 -22.28 -14.61
CA GLN A 157 -16.44 -22.94 -15.89
C GLN A 157 -15.43 -24.04 -16.27
N VAL A 158 -14.18 -23.94 -15.82
CA VAL A 158 -13.13 -24.94 -16.13
C VAL A 158 -13.21 -26.18 -15.24
N GLY A 159 -14.11 -26.22 -14.25
CA GLY A 159 -14.50 -27.43 -13.54
C GLY A 159 -13.49 -27.95 -12.51
N THR A 160 -12.83 -27.07 -11.74
CA THR A 160 -11.95 -27.48 -10.64
C THR A 160 -12.78 -27.98 -9.46
N SER A 161 -12.65 -29.28 -9.12
CA SER A 161 -13.43 -29.96 -8.09
C SER A 161 -13.14 -29.52 -6.64
N ASP A 162 -12.03 -28.80 -6.40
CA ASP A 162 -11.62 -28.35 -5.07
C ASP A 162 -11.70 -26.81 -4.93
N PHE A 163 -12.93 -26.30 -5.04
CA PHE A 163 -13.18 -24.87 -5.07
C PHE A 163 -12.71 -24.10 -3.81
N SER A 164 -12.79 -24.69 -2.62
CA SER A 164 -12.52 -23.96 -1.36
C SER A 164 -11.01 -23.74 -1.09
N SER A 165 -10.18 -24.73 -1.29
CA SER A 165 -8.71 -24.62 -1.10
C SER A 165 -8.05 -23.82 -2.22
N THR A 166 -8.50 -24.02 -3.45
CA THR A 166 -8.08 -23.22 -4.63
C THR A 166 -8.53 -21.76 -4.54
N PHE A 167 -9.64 -21.47 -3.86
CA PHE A 167 -10.17 -20.10 -3.73
C PHE A 167 -9.22 -19.19 -2.94
N VAL A 168 -8.73 -19.63 -1.78
CA VAL A 168 -7.86 -18.81 -0.92
C VAL A 168 -6.50 -18.56 -1.56
N SER A 169 -5.88 -19.60 -2.09
CA SER A 169 -4.57 -19.50 -2.77
C SER A 169 -4.64 -18.66 -4.04
N ASN A 170 -5.65 -18.88 -4.89
CA ASN A 170 -5.82 -18.11 -6.13
C ASN A 170 -6.19 -16.65 -5.89
N ASN A 171 -6.90 -16.33 -4.79
CA ASN A 171 -7.21 -14.95 -4.41
C ASN A 171 -5.93 -14.17 -4.10
N SER A 172 -5.01 -14.74 -3.30
CA SER A 172 -3.74 -14.10 -2.97
C SER A 172 -2.86 -13.91 -4.21
N LEU A 173 -2.78 -14.92 -5.08
CA LEU A 173 -2.03 -14.84 -6.34
C LEU A 173 -2.60 -13.79 -7.29
N PHE A 174 -3.92 -13.74 -7.45
CA PHE A 174 -4.59 -12.73 -8.24
C PHE A 174 -4.30 -11.32 -7.71
N SER A 175 -4.42 -11.12 -6.40
CA SER A 175 -4.11 -9.84 -5.75
C SER A 175 -2.66 -9.41 -5.97
N ILE A 176 -1.71 -10.32 -5.84
CA ILE A 176 -0.28 -10.07 -6.11
C ILE A 176 -0.09 -9.61 -7.56
N GLY A 177 -0.63 -10.36 -8.52
CA GLY A 177 -0.55 -10.02 -9.95
C GLY A 177 -1.17 -8.65 -10.24
N TYR A 178 -2.34 -8.37 -9.67
CA TYR A 178 -3.02 -7.09 -9.81
C TYR A 178 -2.18 -5.92 -9.27
N HIS A 179 -1.62 -6.05 -8.07
CA HIS A 179 -0.79 -4.99 -7.48
C HIS A 179 0.51 -4.75 -8.27
N ILE A 180 1.12 -5.79 -8.83
CA ILE A 180 2.28 -5.64 -9.71
C ILE A 180 1.91 -4.81 -10.95
N ILE A 181 0.79 -5.13 -11.61
CA ILE A 181 0.30 -4.37 -12.76
C ILE A 181 -0.02 -2.93 -12.36
N GLU A 182 -0.68 -2.73 -11.24
CA GLU A 182 -1.01 -1.40 -10.70
C GLU A 182 0.25 -0.56 -10.48
N ILE A 183 1.29 -1.12 -9.84
CA ILE A 183 2.58 -0.45 -9.62
C ILE A 183 3.24 -0.07 -10.95
N LEU A 184 3.27 -0.99 -11.90
CA LEU A 184 3.87 -0.75 -13.22
C LEU A 184 3.12 0.34 -13.98
N VAL A 185 1.80 0.27 -14.08
CA VAL A 185 0.99 1.21 -14.83
C VAL A 185 1.08 2.61 -14.23
N PHE A 186 0.78 2.77 -12.94
CA PHE A 186 0.82 4.07 -12.30
C PHE A 186 2.25 4.61 -12.14
N GLY A 187 3.23 3.72 -11.93
CA GLY A 187 4.64 4.10 -11.89
C GLY A 187 5.13 4.66 -13.23
N LEU A 188 4.83 3.99 -14.34
CA LEU A 188 5.19 4.47 -15.69
C LEU A 188 4.49 5.78 -16.05
N ILE A 189 3.20 5.90 -15.75
CA ILE A 189 2.44 7.15 -15.95
C ILE A 189 3.08 8.28 -15.14
N GLY A 190 3.45 8.01 -13.87
CA GLY A 190 4.10 8.99 -13.00
C GLY A 190 5.43 9.48 -13.55
N ILE A 191 6.29 8.57 -14.03
CA ILE A 191 7.57 8.92 -14.66
C ILE A 191 7.36 9.72 -15.94
N PHE A 192 6.41 9.32 -16.79
CA PHE A 192 6.10 10.02 -18.04
C PHE A 192 5.61 11.44 -17.77
N TYR A 193 4.69 11.59 -16.81
CA TYR A 193 4.15 12.90 -16.43
C TYR A 193 5.23 13.81 -15.85
N LEU A 194 6.11 13.26 -15.00
CA LEU A 194 7.22 13.99 -14.40
C LEU A 194 8.23 14.49 -15.44
N ARG A 195 8.50 13.70 -16.49
CA ARG A 195 9.38 14.10 -17.58
C ARG A 195 8.84 15.29 -18.39
N LYS A 196 7.52 15.37 -18.54
CA LYS A 196 6.85 16.44 -19.29
C LYS A 196 6.57 17.70 -18.47
N GLN A 197 6.72 17.64 -17.16
CA GLN A 197 6.47 18.80 -16.28
C GLN A 197 7.56 19.84 -16.46
N ASP A 198 7.18 21.06 -16.85
CA ASP A 198 8.03 22.24 -16.75
C ASP A 198 8.04 22.68 -15.28
N LEU A 199 9.21 22.70 -14.68
CA LEU A 199 9.45 23.00 -13.25
C LEU A 199 9.99 24.41 -13.09
#